data_4b3569ad73ecd8c168d3d92cb83cad79
#
_entry.id   4b3569ad73ecd8c168d3d92cb83cad79
#
_cell.length_a   1.000
_cell.length_b   1.000
_cell.length_c   1.000
_cell.angle_alpha   90.00
_cell.angle_beta   90.00
_cell.angle_gamma   90.00
#
_symmetry.space_group_name_H-M   'P 1'
#
loop_
_entity.id
_entity.type
_entity.pdbx_description
1 polymer ?
#
loop_
_entity_poly.entity_id
_entity_poly.type
_entity_poly.pdbx_seq_one_letter_code
_entity_poly.pdbx_strand_id
1 'polypeptide(L)'
;MRYDDSDTVPLLTFDALSELDLIKHGFTTRLGGVSTGIFKSLNFKKELGDTEENVSENYRRVAETFGITPDRFVLSQQTHTANVRKVTGSDAGKGVTRPRDYTDIDGLVTDVPGLMLSIFA
;
A
#
# COMPACT_ATOMS: atom_id res chain seq x y z
N MET A 1 11.76 1.89 -15.46
CA MET A 1 11.05 2.55 -14.33
C MET A 1 10.64 3.94 -14.76
N ARG A 2 9.42 4.31 -14.50
CA ARG A 2 8.86 5.60 -14.94
C ARG A 2 8.27 6.35 -13.76
N TYR A 3 8.54 7.65 -13.66
CA TYR A 3 7.95 8.52 -12.64
C TYR A 3 6.67 9.14 -13.19
N ASP A 4 5.57 8.96 -12.46
CA ASP A 4 4.26 9.49 -12.81
C ASP A 4 3.75 10.37 -11.68
N ASP A 5 3.65 11.67 -11.91
CA ASP A 5 3.15 12.66 -10.97
C ASP A 5 1.81 13.28 -11.42
N SER A 6 1.08 12.59 -12.26
CA SER A 6 -0.19 13.08 -12.81
C SER A 6 -1.33 13.12 -11.79
N ASP A 7 -1.16 12.50 -10.63
CA ASP A 7 -2.14 12.49 -9.55
C ASP A 7 -1.52 13.05 -8.26
N THR A 8 -2.33 13.16 -7.20
CA THR A 8 -1.90 13.70 -5.90
C THR A 8 -0.73 12.92 -5.31
N VAL A 9 -0.71 11.60 -5.47
CA VAL A 9 0.38 10.75 -5.02
C VAL A 9 1.25 10.37 -6.22
N PRO A 10 2.50 10.86 -6.29
CA PRO A 10 3.41 10.42 -7.34
C PRO A 10 3.80 8.95 -7.18
N LEU A 11 3.95 8.26 -8.30
CA LEU A 11 4.29 6.84 -8.33
C LEU A 11 5.49 6.59 -9.25
N LEU A 12 6.29 5.60 -8.87
CA LEU A 12 7.22 4.95 -9.79
C LEU A 12 6.54 3.70 -10.34
N THR A 13 6.57 3.52 -11.65
CA THR A 13 5.95 2.37 -12.30
C THR A 13 6.97 1.62 -13.15
N PHE A 14 6.67 0.37 -13.44
CA PHE A 14 7.51 -0.48 -14.28
C PHE A 14 6.81 -0.73 -15.61
N ASP A 15 7.48 -0.42 -16.72
CA ASP A 15 6.87 -0.51 -18.06
C ASP A 15 6.32 -1.91 -18.36
N ALA A 16 7.04 -2.97 -17.95
CA ALA A 16 6.61 -4.34 -18.16
C ALA A 16 5.27 -4.64 -17.48
N LEU A 17 5.02 -4.05 -16.30
CA LEU A 17 3.75 -4.22 -15.59
C LEU A 17 2.67 -3.29 -16.12
N SER A 18 3.04 -2.10 -16.57
CA SER A 18 2.10 -1.13 -17.15
C SER A 18 1.46 -1.64 -18.44
N GLU A 19 2.09 -2.56 -19.15
CA GLU A 19 1.57 -3.17 -20.37
C GLU A 19 0.47 -4.20 -20.08
N LEU A 20 0.28 -4.60 -18.83
CA LEU A 20 -0.71 -5.60 -18.45
C LEU A 20 -2.03 -4.92 -18.06
N ASP A 21 -3.09 -5.20 -18.79
CA ASP A 21 -4.41 -4.57 -18.56
C ASP A 21 -5.07 -5.04 -17.26
N LEU A 22 -4.67 -6.21 -16.76
CA LEU A 22 -5.33 -6.86 -15.61
C LEU A 22 -4.85 -6.34 -14.26
N ILE A 23 -3.75 -5.58 -14.21
CA ILE A 23 -3.18 -5.13 -12.94
C ILE A 23 -2.91 -3.64 -12.98
N LYS A 24 -2.95 -3.04 -11.78
CA LYS A 24 -2.42 -1.71 -11.51
C LYS A 24 -1.31 -1.86 -10.50
N HIS A 25 -0.28 -1.05 -10.60
CA HIS A 25 0.86 -1.14 -9.69
C HIS A 25 1.50 0.23 -9.51
N GLY A 26 2.31 0.36 -8.49
CA GLY A 26 3.11 1.54 -8.26
C GLY A 26 3.98 1.39 -7.04
N PHE A 27 5.06 2.15 -7.03
CA PHE A 27 5.94 2.30 -5.88
C PHE A 27 5.83 3.75 -5.44
N THR A 28 5.36 4.00 -4.21
CA THR A 28 5.21 5.36 -3.71
C THR A 28 6.55 5.95 -3.30
N THR A 29 6.62 7.28 -3.30
CA THR A 29 7.73 8.03 -2.74
C THR A 29 7.28 8.66 -1.42
N ARG A 30 8.09 9.51 -0.83
CA ARG A 30 7.67 10.25 0.36
C ARG A 30 6.73 11.42 0.07
N LEU A 31 6.43 11.68 -1.20
CA LEU A 31 5.63 12.83 -1.63
C LEU A 31 4.14 12.50 -1.73
N GLY A 32 3.30 13.51 -1.57
CA GLY A 32 1.86 13.41 -1.80
C GLY A 32 1.01 13.18 -0.56
N GLY A 33 1.61 13.13 0.62
CA GLY A 33 0.90 12.94 1.88
C GLY A 33 0.67 14.22 2.67
N VAL A 34 0.14 14.05 3.88
CA VAL A 34 -0.19 15.16 4.80
C VAL A 34 0.69 15.21 6.05
N SER A 35 1.57 14.24 6.24
CA SER A 35 2.45 14.19 7.41
C SER A 35 3.49 15.30 7.35
N THR A 36 3.96 15.74 8.51
CA THR A 36 4.88 16.87 8.66
C THR A 36 6.13 16.47 9.43
N GLY A 37 7.12 17.37 9.48
CA GLY A 37 8.37 17.14 10.19
C GLY A 37 9.15 15.99 9.58
N ILE A 38 9.63 15.10 10.43
CA ILE A 38 10.42 13.93 10.00
C ILE A 38 9.60 12.93 9.19
N PHE A 39 8.25 13.02 9.24
CA PHE A 39 7.35 12.13 8.52
C PHE A 39 6.92 12.67 7.16
N LYS A 40 7.42 13.82 6.76
CA LYS A 40 6.97 14.52 5.55
C LYS A 40 7.29 13.69 4.29
N SER A 41 6.27 13.33 3.50
CA SER A 41 4.86 13.67 3.76
C SER A 41 3.95 12.43 3.70
N LEU A 42 4.32 11.38 2.97
CA LEU A 42 3.50 10.18 2.76
C LEU A 42 3.96 9.05 3.70
N ASN A 43 3.78 9.26 4.99
CA ASN A 43 4.12 8.26 5.99
C ASN A 43 2.96 7.29 6.22
N PHE A 44 3.26 6.00 6.35
CA PHE A 44 2.27 4.94 6.58
C PHE A 44 2.40 4.24 7.92
N LYS A 45 3.33 4.68 8.77
CA LYS A 45 3.65 4.00 10.04
C LYS A 45 3.38 4.91 11.23
N LYS A 46 2.20 4.78 11.84
CA LYS A 46 1.84 5.56 13.04
C LYS A 46 2.68 5.19 14.26
N GLU A 47 3.18 3.97 14.34
CA GLU A 47 4.01 3.49 15.44
C GLU A 47 5.36 4.20 15.53
N LEU A 48 5.76 4.95 14.52
CA LEU A 48 6.94 5.80 14.55
C LEU A 48 6.68 7.17 15.20
N GLY A 49 5.45 7.47 15.60
CA GLY A 49 5.07 8.69 16.27
C GLY A 49 4.18 9.66 15.49
N ASP A 50 3.78 9.31 14.29
CA ASP A 50 2.82 10.10 13.50
C ASP A 50 1.40 9.92 14.06
N THR A 51 0.50 10.85 13.72
CA THR A 51 -0.89 10.73 14.13
C THR A 51 -1.65 9.72 13.29
N GLU A 52 -2.65 9.10 13.91
CA GLU A 52 -3.50 8.15 13.22
C GLU A 52 -4.28 8.84 12.07
N GLU A 53 -4.70 10.07 12.27
CA GLU A 53 -5.40 10.86 11.25
C GLU A 53 -4.53 11.08 10.02
N ASN A 54 -3.26 11.45 10.19
CA ASN A 54 -2.33 11.68 9.10
C ASN A 54 -2.08 10.37 8.32
N VAL A 55 -1.83 9.28 9.02
CA VAL A 55 -1.58 7.98 8.39
C VAL A 55 -2.82 7.51 7.63
N SER A 56 -4.01 7.64 8.21
CA SER A 56 -5.27 7.29 7.54
C SER A 56 -5.50 8.11 6.28
N GLU A 57 -5.23 9.41 6.33
CA GLU A 57 -5.35 10.27 5.14
C GLU A 57 -4.34 9.89 4.06
N ASN A 58 -3.12 9.53 4.46
CA ASN A 58 -2.10 9.09 3.51
C ASN A 58 -2.54 7.82 2.76
N TYR A 59 -3.09 6.84 3.47
CA TYR A 59 -3.66 5.64 2.83
C TYR A 59 -4.83 5.98 1.93
N ARG A 60 -5.70 6.90 2.35
CA ARG A 60 -6.85 7.33 1.54
C ARG A 60 -6.38 7.91 0.21
N ARG A 61 -5.33 8.73 0.21
CA ARG A 61 -4.80 9.34 -1.00
C ARG A 61 -4.23 8.31 -1.97
N VAL A 62 -3.51 7.32 -1.45
CA VAL A 62 -3.01 6.23 -2.29
C VAL A 62 -4.17 5.41 -2.86
N ALA A 63 -5.14 5.07 -2.04
CA ALA A 63 -6.33 4.34 -2.49
C ALA A 63 -7.05 5.09 -3.62
N GLU A 64 -7.26 6.39 -3.46
CA GLU A 64 -7.89 7.22 -4.49
C GLU A 64 -7.11 7.22 -5.79
N THR A 65 -5.78 7.28 -5.72
CA THR A 65 -4.91 7.22 -6.90
C THR A 65 -5.12 5.93 -7.70
N PHE A 66 -5.40 4.82 -7.02
CA PHE A 66 -5.68 3.54 -7.66
C PHE A 66 -7.17 3.27 -7.91
N GLY A 67 -8.06 4.19 -7.54
CA GLY A 67 -9.50 4.03 -7.74
C GLY A 67 -10.16 3.03 -6.80
N ILE A 68 -9.61 2.86 -5.60
CA ILE A 68 -10.13 1.97 -4.57
C ILE A 68 -10.35 2.71 -3.26
N THR A 69 -10.87 2.01 -2.25
CA THR A 69 -11.01 2.51 -0.88
C THR A 69 -9.97 1.84 0.04
N PRO A 70 -9.62 2.46 1.20
CA PRO A 70 -8.58 1.90 2.08
C PRO A 70 -8.88 0.49 2.62
N ASP A 71 -10.13 0.08 2.67
CA ASP A 71 -10.52 -1.26 3.10
C ASP A 71 -10.20 -2.36 2.08
N ARG A 72 -9.65 -1.99 0.92
CA ARG A 72 -9.18 -2.95 -0.10
C ARG A 72 -7.69 -3.25 -0.01
N PHE A 73 -6.96 -2.57 0.86
CA PHE A 73 -5.56 -2.88 1.12
C PHE A 73 -5.40 -4.19 1.91
N VAL A 74 -4.35 -4.92 1.60
CA VAL A 74 -3.87 -6.03 2.43
C VAL A 74 -2.36 -5.86 2.57
N LEU A 75 -1.88 -5.70 3.81
CA LEU A 75 -0.47 -5.54 4.08
C LEU A 75 0.18 -6.86 4.46
N SER A 76 1.41 -7.06 4.01
CA SER A 76 2.27 -8.13 4.54
C SER A 76 2.76 -7.76 5.95
N GLN A 77 3.37 -8.73 6.62
CA GLN A 77 4.09 -8.51 7.87
C GLN A 77 5.48 -9.09 7.68
N GLN A 78 6.39 -8.27 7.16
CA GLN A 78 7.71 -8.67 6.70
C GLN A 78 8.67 -8.90 7.86
N THR A 79 9.35 -10.03 7.83
CA THR A 79 10.40 -10.38 8.80
C THR A 79 11.60 -11.04 8.11
N HIS A 80 11.71 -10.85 6.80
CA HIS A 80 12.80 -11.39 5.95
C HIS A 80 12.78 -12.91 5.86
N THR A 81 11.60 -13.47 5.65
CA THR A 81 11.39 -14.90 5.41
C THR A 81 11.07 -15.15 3.94
N ALA A 82 10.87 -16.42 3.58
CA ALA A 82 10.37 -16.82 2.27
C ALA A 82 8.87 -17.17 2.29
N ASN A 83 8.16 -16.80 3.33
CA ASN A 83 6.75 -17.13 3.50
C ASN A 83 5.87 -16.25 2.62
N VAL A 84 5.00 -16.89 1.84
CA VAL A 84 4.02 -16.22 0.97
C VAL A 84 2.62 -16.66 1.40
N ARG A 85 1.73 -15.71 1.59
CA ARG A 85 0.34 -15.98 1.97
C ARG A 85 -0.60 -15.71 0.80
N LYS A 86 -1.47 -16.67 0.51
CA LYS A 86 -2.60 -16.42 -0.39
C LYS A 86 -3.69 -15.70 0.39
N VAL A 87 -4.06 -14.51 -0.07
CA VAL A 87 -5.09 -13.68 0.58
C VAL A 87 -6.37 -13.68 -0.26
N THR A 88 -7.49 -13.49 0.41
CA THR A 88 -8.83 -13.49 -0.18
C THR A 88 -9.59 -12.25 0.23
N GLY A 89 -10.85 -12.12 -0.21
CA GLY A 89 -11.70 -11.00 0.18
C GLY A 89 -11.89 -10.87 1.69
N SER A 90 -11.78 -11.95 2.44
CA SER A 90 -11.86 -11.92 3.90
C SER A 90 -10.64 -11.25 4.57
N ASP A 91 -9.55 -11.08 3.84
CA ASP A 91 -8.35 -10.38 4.31
C ASP A 91 -8.37 -8.88 4.01
N ALA A 92 -9.37 -8.39 3.27
CA ALA A 92 -9.45 -6.99 2.87
C ALA A 92 -9.38 -6.05 4.08
N GLY A 93 -8.53 -5.05 4.01
CA GLY A 93 -8.32 -4.05 5.06
C GLY A 93 -7.26 -4.41 6.09
N LYS A 94 -6.78 -5.64 6.11
CA LYS A 94 -5.80 -6.07 7.13
C LYS A 94 -4.50 -5.29 7.06
N GLY A 95 -4.18 -4.62 8.15
CA GLY A 95 -3.02 -3.75 8.31
C GLY A 95 -3.32 -2.28 8.08
N VAL A 96 -4.46 -1.92 7.52
CA VAL A 96 -4.84 -0.52 7.23
C VAL A 96 -6.11 -0.13 7.98
N THR A 97 -7.26 -0.77 7.67
CA THR A 97 -8.54 -0.46 8.32
C THR A 97 -8.85 -1.38 9.48
N ARG A 98 -8.14 -2.48 9.61
CA ARG A 98 -8.27 -3.43 10.72
C ARG A 98 -6.94 -4.13 10.96
N PRO A 99 -6.75 -4.74 12.15
CA PRO A 99 -5.49 -5.42 12.46
C PRO A 99 -5.23 -6.63 11.56
N ARG A 100 -3.94 -6.93 11.35
CA ARG A 100 -3.51 -8.20 10.78
C ARG A 100 -3.62 -9.30 11.83
N ASP A 101 -3.95 -10.50 11.38
CA ASP A 101 -4.03 -11.69 12.24
C ASP A 101 -2.98 -12.75 11.83
N TYR A 102 -1.93 -12.33 11.13
CA TYR A 102 -0.80 -13.17 10.71
C TYR A 102 0.51 -12.42 10.94
N THR A 103 1.58 -13.20 11.06
CA THR A 103 2.96 -12.70 11.22
C THR A 103 3.88 -13.46 10.27
N ASP A 104 5.11 -12.94 10.10
CA ASP A 104 6.17 -13.61 9.32
C ASP A 104 5.76 -13.90 7.87
N ILE A 105 5.03 -12.96 7.26
CA ILE A 105 4.57 -13.05 5.86
C ILE A 105 5.26 -11.96 5.07
N ASP A 106 6.19 -12.35 4.19
CA ASP A 106 6.97 -11.42 3.38
C ASP A 106 6.40 -11.20 1.99
N GLY A 107 5.56 -12.11 1.49
CA GLY A 107 4.91 -11.98 0.20
C GLY A 107 3.43 -12.28 0.26
N LEU A 108 2.68 -11.67 -0.65
CA LEU A 108 1.24 -11.85 -0.77
C LEU A 108 0.90 -12.24 -2.21
N VAL A 109 -0.07 -13.14 -2.36
CA VAL A 109 -0.62 -13.52 -3.67
C VAL A 109 -2.13 -13.63 -3.56
N THR A 110 -2.85 -13.28 -4.63
CA THR A 110 -4.30 -13.39 -4.67
C THR A 110 -4.78 -13.64 -6.09
N ASP A 111 -5.96 -14.26 -6.19
CA ASP A 111 -6.73 -14.34 -7.42
C ASP A 111 -8.02 -13.51 -7.33
N VAL A 112 -8.18 -12.69 -6.30
CA VAL A 112 -9.36 -11.87 -6.07
C VAL A 112 -9.15 -10.49 -6.66
N PRO A 113 -9.98 -10.05 -7.63
CA PRO A 113 -9.90 -8.70 -8.17
C PRO A 113 -10.23 -7.65 -7.11
N GLY A 114 -9.64 -6.46 -7.26
CA GLY A 114 -9.95 -5.32 -6.40
C GLY A 114 -9.26 -5.31 -5.06
N LEU A 115 -8.31 -6.23 -4.79
CA LEU A 115 -7.44 -6.17 -3.63
C LEU A 115 -6.13 -5.47 -3.98
N MET A 116 -5.67 -4.60 -3.08
CA MET A 116 -4.38 -3.92 -3.20
C MET A 116 -3.38 -4.60 -2.27
N LEU A 117 -2.55 -5.46 -2.82
CA LEU A 117 -1.47 -6.11 -2.06
C LEU A 117 -0.33 -5.11 -1.88
N SER A 118 0.07 -4.90 -0.64
CA SER A 118 1.05 -3.85 -0.32
C SER A 118 2.14 -4.37 0.59
N ILE A 119 3.36 -3.99 0.26
CA ILE A 119 4.54 -4.28 1.08
C ILE A 119 5.33 -3.00 1.28
N PHE A 120 6.10 -2.95 2.34
CA PHE A 120 7.07 -1.89 2.58
C PHE A 120 8.45 -2.36 2.14
N ALA A 121 9.15 -1.48 1.46
CA ALA A 121 10.51 -1.75 1.02
C ALA A 121 11.49 -0.79 1.69
#